data_48f53f1b29ab1acf5c88f0c52a8be534
#
_entry.id   48f53f1b29ab1acf5c88f0c52a8be534
#
_cell.length_a   1.000
_cell.length_b   1.000
_cell.length_c   1.000
_cell.angle_alpha   90.00
_cell.angle_beta   90.00
_cell.angle_gamma   90.00
#
_symmetry.space_group_name_H-M   'P 1'
#
loop_
_entity.id
_entity.type
_entity.pdbx_description
1 polymer ?
#
loop_
_entity_poly.entity_id
_entity_poly.type
_entity_poly.pdbx_seq_one_letter_code
_entity_poly.pdbx_strand_id
1 'polypeptide(L)'
;LVGEEGYPHQGKVDFLDNQLTPSTGTIRMRALLDNSQRLFTPGLFARVRLPGSAEFKATLIDDKAVLTDQERKYVYIVDKDGKAQRRDITPGRLADGLRIVQKGLNPGDSVIVDGLQKVFMPGMPVNAKTVAMTSSATLN
;
A
#
# COMPACT_ATOMS: atom_id res chain seq x y z
N LEU A 1 1.78 18.09 -18.20
CA LEU A 1 1.61 18.21 -19.66
C LEU A 1 2.51 17.20 -20.38
N VAL A 2 2.34 17.06 -21.68
CA VAL A 2 3.27 16.30 -22.51
C VAL A 2 4.60 17.06 -22.54
N GLY A 3 5.69 16.41 -22.15
CA GLY A 3 7.03 17.03 -22.08
C GLY A 3 7.46 17.47 -20.68
N GLU A 4 6.57 17.40 -19.69
CA GLU A 4 6.94 17.63 -18.30
C GLU A 4 7.21 16.31 -17.59
N GLU A 5 8.22 16.30 -16.71
CA GLU A 5 8.48 15.16 -15.85
C GLU A 5 7.54 15.17 -14.65
N GLY A 6 6.97 14.01 -14.34
CA GLY A 6 6.07 13.84 -13.19
C GLY A 6 4.68 14.48 -13.39
N TYR A 7 4.10 14.98 -12.31
CA TYR A 7 2.78 15.60 -12.24
C TYR A 7 2.83 16.89 -11.40
N PRO A 8 3.51 17.95 -11.91
CA PRO A 8 3.75 19.16 -11.13
C PRO A 8 2.48 19.99 -10.86
N HIS A 9 1.43 19.82 -11.68
CA HIS A 9 0.21 20.58 -11.58
C HIS A 9 -0.88 19.78 -10.87
N GLN A 10 -1.56 20.42 -9.94
CA GLN A 10 -2.64 19.79 -9.17
C GLN A 10 -3.96 20.50 -9.48
N GLY A 11 -5.01 19.69 -9.71
CA GLY A 11 -6.37 20.14 -9.90
C GLY A 11 -7.30 19.49 -8.89
N LYS A 12 -8.46 20.06 -8.70
CA LYS A 12 -9.51 19.53 -7.82
C LYS A 12 -10.67 19.01 -8.67
N VAL A 13 -11.07 17.76 -8.42
CA VAL A 13 -12.31 17.23 -8.99
C VAL A 13 -13.48 17.95 -8.31
N ASP A 14 -14.30 18.64 -9.12
CA ASP A 14 -15.45 19.40 -8.63
C ASP A 14 -16.78 18.80 -9.08
N PHE A 15 -16.75 17.90 -10.04
CA PHE A 15 -17.93 17.20 -10.52
C PHE A 15 -17.60 15.75 -10.89
N LEU A 16 -18.45 14.85 -10.42
CA LEU A 16 -18.46 13.43 -10.78
C LEU A 16 -19.88 13.09 -11.21
N ASP A 17 -20.06 12.59 -12.42
CA ASP A 17 -21.36 12.14 -12.90
C ASP A 17 -21.81 10.93 -12.04
N ASN A 18 -23.07 10.93 -11.62
CA ASN A 18 -23.67 9.82 -10.89
C ASN A 18 -24.22 8.72 -11.81
N GLN A 19 -24.09 8.89 -13.12
CA GLN A 19 -24.54 7.94 -14.11
C GLN A 19 -23.34 7.33 -14.86
N LEU A 20 -23.30 6.01 -14.86
CA LEU A 20 -22.43 5.26 -15.74
C LEU A 20 -23.02 5.22 -17.14
N THR A 21 -22.25 5.52 -18.17
CA THR A 21 -22.68 5.31 -19.56
C THR A 21 -22.64 3.81 -19.86
N PRO A 22 -23.81 3.12 -19.99
CA PRO A 22 -23.84 1.65 -20.05
C PRO A 22 -23.10 1.06 -21.25
N SER A 23 -23.08 1.78 -22.38
CA SER A 23 -22.47 1.32 -23.63
C SER A 23 -20.93 1.28 -23.57
N THR A 24 -20.31 2.13 -22.76
CA THR A 24 -18.85 2.28 -22.69
C THR A 24 -18.27 1.95 -21.32
N GLY A 25 -19.11 1.81 -20.29
CA GLY A 25 -18.68 1.62 -18.93
C GLY A 25 -17.93 2.83 -18.35
N THR A 26 -18.14 4.03 -18.89
CA THR A 26 -17.43 5.25 -18.50
C THR A 26 -18.24 6.15 -17.61
N ILE A 27 -17.57 6.84 -16.71
CA ILE A 27 -18.11 7.92 -15.88
C ILE A 27 -17.46 9.23 -16.30
N ARG A 28 -18.26 10.27 -16.43
CA ARG A 28 -17.75 11.61 -16.74
C ARG A 28 -17.30 12.30 -15.45
N MET A 29 -16.14 12.90 -15.50
CA MET A 29 -15.57 13.66 -14.41
C MET A 29 -15.11 15.03 -14.90
N ARG A 30 -15.20 16.04 -14.04
CA ARG A 30 -14.64 17.35 -14.29
C ARG A 30 -13.68 17.72 -13.16
N ALA A 31 -12.54 18.28 -13.51
CA ALA A 31 -11.59 18.84 -12.57
C ALA A 31 -11.25 20.28 -12.94
N LEU A 32 -11.07 21.10 -11.94
CA LEU A 32 -10.62 22.49 -12.07
C LEU A 32 -9.13 22.56 -11.77
N LEU A 33 -8.43 23.27 -12.63
CA LEU A 33 -7.02 23.57 -12.49
C LEU A 33 -6.83 25.08 -12.55
N ASP A 34 -6.03 25.62 -11.64
CA ASP A 34 -5.70 27.06 -11.69
C ASP A 34 -4.83 27.37 -12.91
N ASN A 35 -5.23 28.36 -13.68
CA ASN A 35 -4.52 28.85 -14.86
C ASN A 35 -4.29 30.38 -14.80
N SER A 36 -4.11 30.92 -13.59
CA SER A 36 -3.85 32.35 -13.37
C SER A 36 -2.61 32.85 -14.15
N GLN A 37 -1.64 31.96 -14.30
CA GLN A 37 -0.40 32.23 -15.07
C GLN A 37 -0.54 32.01 -16.59
N ARG A 38 -1.72 31.62 -17.07
CA ARG A 38 -1.99 31.35 -18.49
C ARG A 38 -1.06 30.31 -19.14
N LEU A 39 -0.61 29.32 -18.36
CA LEU A 39 0.26 28.24 -18.84
C LEU A 39 -0.49 27.24 -19.72
N PHE A 40 -1.79 27.11 -19.53
CA PHE A 40 -2.62 26.11 -20.18
C PHE A 40 -3.51 26.73 -21.23
N THR A 41 -3.41 26.27 -22.47
CA THR A 41 -4.24 26.67 -23.59
C THR A 41 -5.19 25.54 -23.94
N PRO A 42 -6.45 25.84 -24.32
CA PRO A 42 -7.37 24.81 -24.80
C PRO A 42 -6.78 24.00 -25.95
N GLY A 43 -7.01 22.70 -25.95
CA GLY A 43 -6.48 21.77 -26.95
C GLY A 43 -5.14 21.13 -26.61
N LEU A 44 -4.53 21.45 -25.49
CA LEU A 44 -3.30 20.77 -25.03
C LEU A 44 -3.59 19.33 -24.59
N PHE A 45 -2.67 18.45 -24.93
CA PHE A 45 -2.68 17.08 -24.39
C PHE A 45 -2.16 17.07 -22.96
N ALA A 46 -2.92 16.46 -22.06
CA ALA A 46 -2.55 16.32 -20.66
C ALA A 46 -2.60 14.86 -20.24
N ARG A 47 -1.60 14.44 -19.45
CA ARG A 47 -1.63 13.17 -18.73
C ARG A 47 -2.16 13.44 -17.34
N VAL A 48 -3.24 12.75 -16.96
CA VAL A 48 -3.88 12.93 -15.66
C VAL A 48 -3.60 11.72 -14.78
N ARG A 49 -3.21 11.96 -13.53
CA ARG A 49 -3.11 10.96 -12.48
C ARG A 49 -4.20 11.21 -11.46
N LEU A 50 -5.14 10.28 -11.35
CA LEU A 50 -6.22 10.36 -10.38
C LEU A 50 -5.93 9.35 -9.26
N PRO A 51 -5.82 9.77 -7.98
CA PRO A 51 -5.76 8.84 -6.87
C PRO A 51 -7.10 8.09 -6.76
N GLY A 52 -7.05 6.77 -6.84
CA GLY A 52 -8.26 5.92 -6.90
C GLY A 52 -8.89 5.61 -5.55
N SER A 53 -8.28 6.01 -4.45
CA SER A 53 -8.79 5.80 -3.10
C SER A 53 -8.37 6.96 -2.18
N ALA A 54 -9.19 7.22 -1.15
CA ALA A 54 -8.80 8.10 -0.06
C ALA A 54 -7.52 7.56 0.61
N GLU A 55 -6.72 8.46 1.17
CA GLU A 55 -5.62 8.06 2.05
C GLU A 55 -6.17 7.21 3.19
N PHE A 56 -5.58 6.06 3.39
CA PHE A 56 -5.92 5.19 4.51
C PHE A 56 -4.64 4.78 5.23
N LYS A 57 -4.72 4.65 6.53
CA LYS A 57 -3.63 4.09 7.31
C LYS A 57 -3.50 2.61 6.97
N ALA A 58 -2.37 2.22 6.43
CA ALA A 58 -2.07 0.84 6.11
C ALA A 58 -0.95 0.32 7.01
N THR A 59 -1.08 -0.92 7.47
CA THR A 59 0.04 -1.64 8.08
C THR A 59 0.87 -2.22 6.95
N LEU A 60 2.14 -1.84 6.91
CA LEU A 60 3.11 -2.30 5.92
C LEU A 60 4.10 -3.25 6.59
N ILE A 61 4.36 -4.38 5.96
CA ILE A 61 5.35 -5.35 6.44
C ILE A 61 6.27 -5.77 5.30
N ASP A 62 7.47 -6.25 5.62
CA ASP A 62 8.33 -6.89 4.63
C ASP A 62 7.62 -8.12 4.05
N ASP A 63 7.59 -8.24 2.73
CA ASP A 63 6.93 -9.36 2.05
C ASP A 63 7.52 -10.73 2.44
N LYS A 64 8.79 -10.77 2.85
CA LYS A 64 9.44 -11.97 3.36
C LYS A 64 8.83 -12.52 4.65
N ALA A 65 8.18 -11.66 5.44
CA ALA A 65 7.50 -12.07 6.66
C ALA A 65 6.21 -12.83 6.40
N VAL A 66 5.67 -12.76 5.18
CA VAL A 66 4.40 -13.39 4.83
C VAL A 66 4.64 -14.85 4.46
N LEU A 67 4.14 -15.73 5.27
CA LEU A 67 4.17 -17.17 5.06
C LEU A 67 2.84 -17.66 4.48
N THR A 68 2.91 -18.81 3.81
CA THR A 68 1.75 -19.44 3.20
C THR A 68 1.58 -20.83 3.75
N ASP A 69 0.37 -21.13 4.17
CA ASP A 69 -0.05 -22.48 4.57
C ASP A 69 -1.34 -22.82 3.81
N GLN A 70 -1.18 -23.63 2.77
CA GLN A 70 -2.24 -23.91 1.80
C GLN A 70 -2.78 -22.60 1.17
N GLU A 71 -4.02 -22.23 1.47
CA GLU A 71 -4.66 -21.01 0.98
C GLU A 71 -4.56 -19.84 1.95
N ARG A 72 -4.03 -20.05 3.16
CA ARG A 72 -3.96 -19.03 4.20
C ARG A 72 -2.61 -18.35 4.22
N LYS A 73 -2.66 -17.02 4.33
CA LYS A 73 -1.47 -16.21 4.55
C LYS A 73 -1.38 -15.84 6.01
N TYR A 74 -0.19 -15.97 6.59
CA TYR A 74 0.04 -15.69 7.98
C TYR A 74 1.42 -15.09 8.22
N VAL A 75 1.61 -14.51 9.39
CA VAL A 75 2.89 -14.01 9.89
C VAL A 75 3.12 -14.55 11.29
N TYR A 76 4.37 -14.50 11.75
CA TYR A 76 4.66 -14.64 13.16
C TYR A 76 4.85 -13.26 13.80
N ILE A 77 4.18 -13.02 14.91
CA ILE A 77 4.36 -11.85 15.76
C ILE A 77 5.00 -12.28 17.07
N VAL A 78 5.71 -11.36 17.73
CA VAL A 78 6.22 -11.54 19.08
C VAL A 78 5.17 -11.00 20.05
N ASP A 79 4.71 -11.82 20.96
CA ASP A 79 3.78 -11.42 22.01
C ASP A 79 4.49 -10.69 23.17
N LYS A 80 3.72 -10.27 24.17
CA LYS A 80 4.25 -9.57 25.36
C LYS A 80 5.17 -10.42 26.22
N ASP A 81 5.09 -11.73 26.09
CA ASP A 81 5.89 -12.72 26.82
C ASP A 81 7.14 -13.13 26.03
N GLY A 82 7.41 -12.49 24.89
CA GLY A 82 8.55 -12.80 24.02
C GLY A 82 8.39 -14.12 23.27
N LYS A 83 7.17 -14.57 23.03
CA LYS A 83 6.90 -15.81 22.30
C LYS A 83 6.38 -15.53 20.90
N ALA A 84 6.77 -16.38 19.95
CA ALA A 84 6.26 -16.30 18.59
C ALA A 84 4.83 -16.83 18.52
N GLN A 85 3.91 -15.99 18.04
CA GLN A 85 2.50 -16.33 17.82
C GLN A 85 2.17 -16.26 16.34
N ARG A 86 1.49 -17.28 15.81
CA ARG A 86 0.96 -17.25 14.46
C ARG A 86 -0.25 -16.32 14.41
N ARG A 87 -0.26 -15.47 13.40
CA ARG A 87 -1.37 -14.56 13.14
C ARG A 87 -1.75 -14.63 11.67
N ASP A 88 -2.97 -15.09 11.38
CA ASP A 88 -3.52 -15.10 10.02
C ASP A 88 -3.79 -13.67 9.56
N ILE A 89 -3.43 -13.37 8.30
CA ILE A 89 -3.54 -12.03 7.73
C ILE A 89 -4.26 -12.08 6.39
N THR A 90 -4.86 -10.94 6.03
CA THR A 90 -5.32 -10.70 4.66
C THR A 90 -4.33 -9.73 4.00
N PRO A 91 -3.42 -10.22 3.14
CA PRO A 91 -2.49 -9.36 2.44
C PRO A 91 -3.19 -8.59 1.32
N GLY A 92 -2.74 -7.37 1.10
CA GLY A 92 -3.10 -6.53 -0.03
C GLY A 92 -1.97 -6.48 -1.07
N ARG A 93 -1.94 -5.39 -1.85
CA ARG A 93 -0.92 -5.15 -2.86
C ARG A 93 0.44 -4.82 -2.25
N LEU A 94 1.49 -4.94 -3.04
CA LEU A 94 2.81 -4.37 -2.72
C LEU A 94 2.77 -2.85 -2.93
N ALA A 95 3.39 -2.13 -2.00
CA ALA A 95 3.61 -0.70 -2.07
C ALA A 95 5.05 -0.41 -1.63
N ASP A 96 5.87 0.15 -2.51
CA ASP A 96 7.27 0.49 -2.27
C ASP A 96 8.11 -0.68 -1.69
N GLY A 97 7.88 -1.89 -2.21
CA GLY A 97 8.60 -3.10 -1.79
C GLY A 97 8.10 -3.72 -0.47
N LEU A 98 7.09 -3.12 0.16
CA LEU A 98 6.43 -3.66 1.34
C LEU A 98 5.03 -4.21 1.00
N ARG A 99 4.57 -5.18 1.76
CA ARG A 99 3.24 -5.75 1.65
C ARG A 99 2.27 -4.97 2.52
N ILE A 100 1.19 -4.47 1.93
CA ILE A 100 0.05 -3.93 2.68
C ILE A 100 -0.67 -5.09 3.36
N VAL A 101 -0.97 -4.96 4.65
CA VAL A 101 -1.84 -5.88 5.37
C VAL A 101 -3.17 -5.20 5.64
N GLN A 102 -4.23 -5.78 5.07
CA GLN A 102 -5.58 -5.23 5.19
C GLN A 102 -6.27 -5.62 6.51
N LYS A 103 -5.99 -6.85 6.98
CA LYS A 103 -6.56 -7.40 8.22
C LYS A 103 -5.57 -8.35 8.90
N GLY A 104 -5.70 -8.47 10.22
CA GLY A 104 -4.97 -9.45 11.02
C GLY A 104 -3.79 -8.88 11.82
N LEU A 105 -3.35 -7.65 11.57
CA LEU A 105 -2.34 -6.95 12.36
C LEU A 105 -2.88 -5.67 12.97
N ASN A 106 -2.39 -5.36 14.15
CA ASN A 106 -2.66 -4.09 14.84
C ASN A 106 -1.43 -3.18 14.77
N PRO A 107 -1.62 -1.85 14.82
CA PRO A 107 -0.50 -0.93 15.01
C PRO A 107 0.27 -1.27 16.30
N GLY A 108 1.59 -1.43 16.17
CA GLY A 108 2.45 -1.80 17.30
C GLY A 108 2.77 -3.29 17.42
N ASP A 109 2.14 -4.16 16.64
CA ASP A 109 2.52 -5.56 16.57
C ASP A 109 3.95 -5.71 16.04
N SER A 110 4.78 -6.52 16.71
CA SER A 110 6.15 -6.83 16.30
C SER A 110 6.15 -8.06 15.40
N VAL A 111 6.33 -7.88 14.11
CA VAL A 111 6.35 -8.96 13.12
C VAL A 111 7.75 -9.50 12.94
N ILE A 112 7.91 -10.82 12.96
CA ILE A 112 9.20 -11.49 12.72
C ILE A 112 9.46 -11.49 11.21
N VAL A 113 10.53 -10.81 10.78
CA VAL A 113 10.93 -10.69 9.37
C VAL A 113 12.11 -11.59 9.00
N ASP A 114 12.98 -11.89 9.96
CA ASP A 114 14.14 -12.75 9.79
C ASP A 114 14.16 -13.90 10.80
N GLY A 115 14.80 -15.00 10.43
CA GLY A 115 14.92 -16.18 11.30
C GLY A 115 13.65 -17.02 11.39
N LEU A 116 12.72 -16.86 10.48
CA LEU A 116 11.45 -17.60 10.42
C LEU A 116 11.65 -19.12 10.41
N GLN A 117 12.76 -19.59 9.84
CA GLN A 117 13.11 -21.01 9.79
C GLN A 117 13.41 -21.59 11.19
N LYS A 118 13.69 -20.75 12.19
CA LYS A 118 13.94 -21.14 13.58
C LYS A 118 12.67 -21.21 14.42
N VAL A 119 11.55 -20.74 13.88
CA VAL A 119 10.25 -20.80 14.55
C VAL A 119 9.53 -22.06 14.08
N PHE A 120 9.71 -23.16 14.79
CA PHE A 120 9.15 -24.47 14.42
C PHE A 120 7.69 -24.63 14.86
N MET A 121 7.25 -23.90 15.89
CA MET A 121 5.87 -23.96 16.37
C MET A 121 5.44 -22.67 17.06
N PRO A 122 4.14 -22.36 17.05
CA PRO A 122 3.59 -21.26 17.84
C PRO A 122 3.86 -21.44 19.34
N GLY A 123 4.06 -20.33 20.07
CA GLY A 123 4.36 -20.35 21.50
C GLY A 123 5.83 -20.51 21.86
N MET A 124 6.71 -20.63 20.89
CA MET A 124 8.14 -20.76 21.10
C MET A 124 8.74 -19.41 21.57
N PRO A 125 9.60 -19.41 22.63
CA PRO A 125 10.29 -18.20 23.04
C PRO A 125 11.30 -17.77 21.98
N VAL A 126 11.32 -16.48 21.66
CA VAL A 126 12.23 -15.90 20.66
C VAL A 126 13.02 -14.75 21.27
N ASN A 127 14.30 -14.70 20.93
CA ASN A 127 15.14 -13.57 21.29
C ASN A 127 15.10 -12.56 20.13
N ALA A 128 14.12 -11.66 20.16
CA ALA A 128 13.86 -10.73 19.08
C ALA A 128 14.72 -9.47 19.21
N LYS A 129 15.37 -9.10 18.10
CA LYS A 129 16.01 -7.80 17.93
C LYS A 129 15.11 -6.95 17.03
N THR A 130 14.69 -5.81 17.52
CA THR A 130 13.87 -4.89 16.73
C THR A 130 14.69 -4.25 15.62
N VAL A 131 14.17 -4.33 14.40
CA VAL A 131 14.72 -3.68 13.22
C VAL A 131 13.63 -2.81 12.58
N ALA A 132 14.03 -1.71 11.92
CA ALA A 132 13.07 -0.89 11.20
C ALA A 132 12.55 -1.67 9.98
N MET A 133 11.26 -1.53 9.71
CA MET A 133 10.62 -2.11 8.52
C MET A 133 11.00 -1.25 7.31
N THR A 134 11.97 -1.72 6.53
CA THR A 134 12.42 -1.06 5.30
C THR A 134 12.16 -1.98 4.11
N SER A 135 11.84 -1.39 2.95
CA SER A 135 11.75 -2.19 1.74
C SER A 135 13.11 -2.79 1.41
N SER A 136 13.15 -4.07 1.12
CA SER A 136 14.37 -4.77 0.65
C SER A 136 14.81 -4.35 -0.76
N ALA A 137 14.19 -3.31 -1.34
CA ALA A 137 14.43 -2.84 -2.70
C ALA A 137 15.60 -1.81 -2.82
N THR A 138 16.38 -1.59 -1.78
CA THR A 138 17.51 -0.65 -1.88
C THR A 138 18.81 -1.34 -1.51
N LEU A 139 19.31 -2.19 -2.39
CA LEU A 139 20.72 -2.54 -2.51
C LEU A 139 20.97 -3.06 -3.93
N ASN A 140 21.20 -2.11 -4.85
CA ASN A 140 22.18 -2.21 -5.91
C ASN A 140 22.48 -0.82 -6.46
#